data_6a08274710abc2047d98abd0e1698ff6
#
_entry.id   6a08274710abc2047d98abd0e1698ff6
#
_cell.length_a   1.000
_cell.length_b   1.000
_cell.length_c   1.000
_cell.angle_alpha   90.00
_cell.angle_beta   90.00
_cell.angle_gamma   90.00
#
_symmetry.space_group_name_H-M   'P 1'
#
loop_
_entity.id
_entity.type
_entity.pdbx_description
1 polymer ?
#
loop_
_entity_poly.entity_id
_entity_poly.type
_entity_poly.pdbx_seq_one_letter_code
_entity_poly.pdbx_strand_id
1 'polypeptide(L)'
;MFYHVENGIIGKQTLEILTSGIFKQILILGGQTSFPDASLTPLEDKGLNIVRFCGKNPFDANKIINDWIKNNCDLDYSGLYIISPENPEDGLTLITALKKDSYPILLESPRNLDSIAEAFSVIKSNNTQSLVFVGNESVFNMFDREILAKSVATNLS
;
A
#
# COMPACT_ATOMS: atom_id res chain seq x y z
N MET A 1 10.53 -6.00 8.94
CA MET A 1 10.63 -6.08 7.46
C MET A 1 11.74 -7.05 7.12
N PHE A 2 11.47 -8.04 6.27
CA PHE A 2 12.47 -9.02 5.83
C PHE A 2 12.86 -8.72 4.39
N TYR A 3 14.14 -8.81 4.09
CA TYR A 3 14.65 -8.63 2.74
C TYR A 3 15.01 -9.98 2.13
N HIS A 4 14.70 -10.16 0.86
CA HIS A 4 15.26 -11.27 0.09
C HIS A 4 16.66 -10.89 -0.41
N VAL A 5 17.48 -11.86 -0.65
CA VAL A 5 18.75 -11.69 -1.38
C VAL A 5 18.49 -11.58 -2.88
N GLU A 6 19.51 -11.23 -3.65
CA GLU A 6 19.42 -11.10 -5.10
C GLU A 6 18.68 -12.26 -5.78
N ASN A 7 17.97 -11.96 -6.85
CA ASN A 7 17.17 -12.93 -7.64
C ASN A 7 16.00 -13.58 -6.91
N GLY A 8 15.44 -12.92 -5.87
CA GLY A 8 14.25 -13.39 -5.19
C GLY A 8 14.47 -14.61 -4.30
N ILE A 9 15.70 -14.99 -4.00
CA ILE A 9 16.01 -16.10 -3.10
C ILE A 9 15.90 -15.61 -1.66
N ILE A 10 15.15 -16.34 -0.83
CA ILE A 10 15.02 -16.04 0.60
C ILE A 10 16.29 -16.54 1.30
N GLY A 11 16.99 -15.64 1.99
CA GLY A 11 18.19 -16.00 2.75
C GLY A 11 17.88 -17.02 3.87
N LYS A 12 18.84 -17.89 4.16
CA LYS A 12 18.67 -18.98 5.12
C LYS A 12 18.16 -18.52 6.48
N GLN A 13 18.72 -17.46 7.05
CA GLN A 13 18.29 -16.92 8.35
C GLN A 13 16.84 -16.39 8.31
N THR A 14 16.46 -15.70 7.23
CA THR A 14 15.10 -15.23 7.04
C THR A 14 14.13 -16.41 6.94
N LEU A 15 14.50 -17.44 6.17
CA LEU A 15 13.69 -18.65 6.05
C LEU A 15 13.49 -19.36 7.39
N GLU A 16 14.54 -19.50 8.18
CA GLU A 16 14.48 -20.09 9.54
C GLU A 16 13.52 -19.30 10.44
N ILE A 17 13.57 -17.98 10.41
CA ILE A 17 12.66 -17.13 11.19
C ILE A 17 11.22 -17.29 10.70
N LEU A 18 10.97 -17.21 9.40
CA LEU A 18 9.64 -17.32 8.82
C LEU A 18 9.00 -18.69 9.08
N THR A 19 9.81 -19.76 9.08
CA THR A 19 9.34 -21.15 9.31
C THR A 19 9.39 -21.60 10.79
N SER A 20 9.69 -20.70 11.71
CA SER A 20 9.80 -20.99 13.15
C SER A 20 8.47 -21.35 13.82
N GLY A 21 7.35 -21.23 13.13
CA GLY A 21 6.00 -21.47 13.67
C GLY A 21 5.33 -20.25 14.30
N ILE A 22 6.04 -19.13 14.37
CA ILE A 22 5.49 -17.85 14.90
C ILE A 22 4.48 -17.25 13.92
N PHE A 23 4.76 -17.38 12.62
CA PHE A 23 3.93 -16.82 11.57
C PHE A 23 2.97 -17.85 11.00
N LYS A 24 1.77 -17.40 10.62
CA LYS A 24 0.76 -18.22 9.91
C LYS A 24 0.54 -17.73 8.49
N GLN A 25 0.85 -16.47 8.25
CA GLN A 25 0.65 -15.82 6.97
C GLN A 25 1.84 -14.94 6.62
N ILE A 26 2.18 -14.91 5.33
CA ILE A 26 3.22 -14.06 4.75
C ILE A 26 2.58 -13.17 3.69
N LEU A 27 2.80 -11.86 3.80
CA LEU A 27 2.37 -10.88 2.81
C LEU A 27 3.57 -10.51 1.92
N ILE A 28 3.45 -10.69 0.63
CA ILE A 28 4.50 -10.41 -0.36
C ILE A 28 4.12 -9.19 -1.19
N LEU A 29 4.98 -8.17 -1.15
CA LEU A 29 4.85 -6.98 -1.97
C LEU A 29 5.75 -7.14 -3.20
N GLY A 30 5.17 -7.52 -4.33
CA GLY A 30 5.89 -7.67 -5.58
C GLY A 30 5.47 -8.88 -6.40
N GLY A 31 5.79 -8.84 -7.69
CA GLY A 31 5.48 -9.88 -8.66
C GLY A 31 6.49 -11.03 -8.66
N GLN A 32 6.30 -11.96 -9.61
CA GLN A 32 7.15 -13.14 -9.79
C GLN A 32 8.59 -12.79 -10.20
N THR A 33 8.81 -11.63 -10.80
CA THR A 33 10.16 -11.14 -11.12
C THR A 33 10.98 -10.86 -9.86
N SER A 34 10.34 -10.28 -8.83
CA SER A 34 11.00 -9.98 -7.55
C SER A 34 11.03 -11.17 -6.60
N PHE A 35 9.96 -11.97 -6.59
CA PHE A 35 9.78 -13.17 -5.78
C PHE A 35 9.22 -14.30 -6.63
N PRO A 36 10.07 -15.11 -7.28
CA PRO A 36 9.63 -16.29 -8.02
C PRO A 36 8.85 -17.27 -7.12
N ASP A 37 7.82 -17.91 -7.65
CA ASP A 37 7.00 -18.85 -6.89
C ASP A 37 7.84 -20.02 -6.34
N ALA A 38 8.84 -20.47 -7.09
CA ALA A 38 9.79 -21.48 -6.62
C ALA A 38 10.54 -21.10 -5.32
N SER A 39 10.73 -19.81 -5.06
CA SER A 39 11.34 -19.33 -3.81
C SER A 39 10.40 -19.40 -2.62
N LEU A 40 9.11 -19.53 -2.86
CA LEU A 40 8.07 -19.57 -1.82
C LEU A 40 7.70 -20.99 -1.40
N THR A 41 7.99 -21.98 -2.23
CA THR A 41 7.71 -23.41 -1.94
C THR A 41 8.15 -23.84 -0.53
N PRO A 42 9.34 -23.49 -0.02
CA PRO A 42 9.74 -23.87 1.34
C PRO A 42 8.84 -23.27 2.44
N LEU A 43 8.17 -22.15 2.18
CA LEU A 43 7.23 -21.52 3.11
C LEU A 43 5.86 -22.24 3.04
N GLU A 44 5.42 -22.54 1.85
CA GLU A 44 4.16 -23.27 1.59
C GLU A 44 4.20 -24.70 2.16
N ASP A 45 5.33 -25.39 2.00
CA ASP A 45 5.56 -26.73 2.56
C ASP A 45 5.49 -26.75 4.09
N LYS A 46 5.71 -25.61 4.74
CA LYS A 46 5.54 -25.41 6.18
C LYS A 46 4.14 -24.96 6.59
N GLY A 47 3.20 -24.94 5.64
CA GLY A 47 1.80 -24.57 5.87
C GLY A 47 1.55 -23.09 6.06
N LEU A 48 2.48 -22.22 5.64
CA LEU A 48 2.28 -20.78 5.66
C LEU A 48 1.34 -20.34 4.54
N ASN A 49 0.38 -19.52 4.87
CA ASN A 49 -0.50 -18.88 3.89
C ASN A 49 0.24 -17.72 3.21
N ILE A 50 0.40 -17.78 1.89
CA ILE A 50 1.07 -16.73 1.11
C ILE A 50 0.02 -15.85 0.44
N VAL A 51 0.05 -14.56 0.73
CA VAL A 51 -0.75 -13.54 0.06
C VAL A 51 0.18 -12.60 -0.70
N ARG A 52 0.01 -12.55 -2.01
CA ARG A 52 0.84 -11.73 -2.91
C ARG A 52 0.08 -10.49 -3.37
N PHE A 53 0.73 -9.34 -3.23
CA PHE A 53 0.27 -8.06 -3.77
C PHE A 53 1.14 -7.67 -4.95
N CYS A 54 0.59 -7.72 -6.14
CA CYS A 54 1.26 -7.36 -7.37
C CYS A 54 0.26 -6.64 -8.28
N GLY A 55 0.53 -5.39 -8.57
CA GLY A 55 -0.22 -4.58 -9.52
C GLY A 55 0.56 -4.35 -10.81
N LYS A 56 -0.10 -3.77 -11.81
CA LYS A 56 0.50 -3.36 -13.09
C LYS A 56 1.51 -2.23 -12.91
N ASN A 57 1.30 -1.43 -11.89
CA ASN A 57 2.13 -0.30 -11.46
C ASN A 57 2.00 -0.12 -9.95
N PRO A 58 2.78 0.78 -9.31
CA PRO A 58 2.71 1.01 -7.86
C PRO A 58 1.33 1.43 -7.35
N PHE A 59 0.55 2.18 -8.13
CA PHE A 59 -0.77 2.68 -7.74
C PHE A 59 -1.79 1.55 -7.70
N ASP A 60 -1.82 0.71 -8.74
CA ASP A 60 -2.65 -0.49 -8.80
C ASP A 60 -2.28 -1.47 -7.67
N ALA A 61 -1.00 -1.68 -7.40
CA ALA A 61 -0.54 -2.48 -6.26
C ALA A 61 -1.03 -1.90 -4.92
N ASN A 62 -0.94 -0.59 -4.74
CA ASN A 62 -1.43 0.09 -3.54
C ASN A 62 -2.95 -0.06 -3.38
N LYS A 63 -3.71 0.04 -4.48
CA LYS A 63 -5.15 -0.22 -4.46
C LYS A 63 -5.46 -1.65 -4.01
N ILE A 64 -4.80 -2.65 -4.59
CA ILE A 64 -4.96 -4.06 -4.20
C ILE A 64 -4.67 -4.26 -2.70
N ILE A 65 -3.63 -3.61 -2.18
CA ILE A 65 -3.28 -3.65 -0.75
C ILE A 65 -4.40 -3.01 0.08
N ASN A 66 -4.90 -1.85 -0.31
CA ASN A 66 -5.99 -1.17 0.40
C ASN A 66 -7.28 -2.00 0.40
N ASP A 67 -7.64 -2.62 -0.73
CA ASP A 67 -8.78 -3.52 -0.82
C ASP A 67 -8.63 -4.74 0.11
N TRP A 68 -7.42 -5.31 0.19
CA TRP A 68 -7.15 -6.40 1.13
C TRP A 68 -7.23 -5.94 2.59
N ILE A 69 -6.63 -4.82 2.93
CA ILE A 69 -6.66 -4.23 4.27
C ILE A 69 -8.11 -3.98 4.70
N LYS A 70 -8.92 -3.42 3.82
CA LYS A 70 -10.35 -3.17 4.10
C LYS A 70 -11.11 -4.44 4.47
N ASN A 71 -10.78 -5.56 3.84
CA ASN A 71 -11.46 -6.83 4.05
C ASN A 71 -10.89 -7.65 5.22
N ASN A 72 -9.68 -7.36 5.70
CA ASN A 72 -8.97 -8.19 6.67
C ASN A 72 -8.51 -7.43 7.92
N CYS A 73 -8.59 -6.10 7.91
CA CYS A 73 -8.15 -5.24 9.00
C CYS A 73 -9.24 -4.22 9.32
N ASP A 74 -9.32 -3.81 10.56
CA ASP A 74 -10.23 -2.77 11.02
C ASP A 74 -9.52 -1.41 10.94
N LEU A 75 -9.55 -0.78 9.74
CA LEU A 75 -9.03 0.56 9.52
C LEU A 75 -10.14 1.53 9.16
N ASP A 76 -9.99 2.77 9.62
CA ASP A 76 -10.92 3.84 9.32
C ASP A 76 -10.66 4.46 7.94
N TYR A 77 -11.53 4.18 6.99
CA TYR A 77 -11.49 4.74 5.63
C TYR A 77 -12.24 6.07 5.50
N SER A 78 -12.74 6.64 6.58
CA SER A 78 -13.35 7.99 6.54
C SER A 78 -12.33 9.08 6.19
N GLY A 79 -11.04 8.80 6.35
CA GLY A 79 -9.94 9.61 5.87
C GLY A 79 -8.87 8.80 5.14
N LEU A 80 -8.05 9.48 4.34
CA LEU A 80 -6.90 8.89 3.64
C LEU A 80 -5.69 9.81 3.75
N TYR A 81 -4.50 9.21 3.92
CA TYR A 81 -3.23 9.88 3.72
C TYR A 81 -2.82 9.73 2.25
N ILE A 82 -2.54 10.83 1.59
CA ILE A 82 -2.08 10.87 0.20
C ILE A 82 -0.57 11.15 0.20
N ILE A 83 0.20 10.22 -0.37
CA ILE A 83 1.66 10.28 -0.44
C ILE A 83 2.11 10.13 -1.88
N SER A 84 3.12 10.91 -2.28
CA SER A 84 3.76 10.70 -3.58
C SER A 84 4.83 9.62 -3.51
N PRO A 85 4.83 8.63 -4.43
CA PRO A 85 5.91 7.65 -4.54
C PRO A 85 7.24 8.27 -5.01
N GLU A 86 7.22 9.50 -5.53
CA GLU A 86 8.40 10.25 -5.94
C GLU A 86 9.17 10.82 -4.73
N ASN A 87 8.50 10.93 -3.57
CA ASN A 87 9.05 11.41 -2.30
C ASN A 87 8.80 10.39 -1.18
N PRO A 88 9.40 9.19 -1.24
CA PRO A 88 9.12 8.12 -0.27
C PRO A 88 9.52 8.46 1.18
N GLU A 89 10.43 9.39 1.39
CA GLU A 89 10.83 9.90 2.70
C GLU A 89 9.68 10.57 3.46
N ASP A 90 8.77 11.24 2.77
CA ASP A 90 7.57 11.82 3.38
C ASP A 90 6.69 10.71 3.98
N GLY A 91 6.56 9.58 3.26
CA GLY A 91 5.85 8.41 3.74
C GLY A 91 6.50 7.76 4.96
N LEU A 92 7.84 7.66 4.99
CA LEU A 92 8.56 7.13 6.14
C LEU A 92 8.39 8.02 7.37
N THR A 93 8.39 9.34 7.19
CA THR A 93 8.14 10.30 8.25
C THR A 93 6.72 10.15 8.80
N LEU A 94 5.73 9.97 7.93
CA LEU A 94 4.34 9.74 8.34
C LEU A 94 4.21 8.48 9.21
N ILE A 95 4.84 7.36 8.85
CA ILE A 95 4.76 6.10 9.59
C ILE A 95 5.13 6.29 11.07
N THR A 96 6.07 7.18 11.38
CA THR A 96 6.47 7.46 12.76
C THR A 96 5.42 8.26 13.54
N ALA A 97 4.56 8.99 12.84
CA ALA A 97 3.49 9.81 13.41
C ALA A 97 2.14 9.08 13.48
N LEU A 98 1.99 7.95 12.77
CA LEU A 98 0.75 7.18 12.74
C LEU A 98 0.45 6.57 14.12
N LYS A 99 -0.81 6.69 14.53
CA LYS A 99 -1.37 6.00 15.69
C LYS A 99 -2.09 4.73 15.25
N LYS A 100 -2.46 3.89 16.21
CA LYS A 100 -3.15 2.62 15.97
C LYS A 100 -4.42 2.74 15.11
N ASP A 101 -5.13 3.85 15.21
CA ASP A 101 -6.40 4.10 14.50
C ASP A 101 -6.19 5.09 13.33
N SER A 102 -5.06 5.01 12.66
CA SER A 102 -4.72 5.90 11.56
C SER A 102 -5.41 5.49 10.26
N TYR A 103 -5.61 6.47 9.39
CA TYR A 103 -6.17 6.25 8.06
C TYR A 103 -5.22 5.44 7.17
N PRO A 104 -5.76 4.73 6.17
CA PRO A 104 -4.94 4.07 5.15
C PRO A 104 -4.12 5.06 4.33
N ILE A 105 -3.02 4.55 3.76
CA ILE A 105 -2.14 5.32 2.89
C ILE A 105 -2.50 5.03 1.43
N LEU A 106 -2.74 6.09 0.66
CA LEU A 106 -2.95 6.03 -0.77
C LEU A 106 -1.76 6.67 -1.49
N LEU A 107 -1.19 5.95 -2.44
CA LEU A 107 -0.16 6.49 -3.33
C LEU A 107 -0.81 7.27 -4.46
N GLU A 108 -0.31 8.48 -4.71
CA GLU A 108 -0.75 9.31 -5.81
C GLU A 108 0.46 10.03 -6.42
N SER A 109 0.59 9.99 -7.73
CA SER A 109 1.61 10.74 -8.46
C SER A 109 0.98 11.97 -9.09
N PRO A 110 1.44 13.17 -8.71
CA PRO A 110 0.93 14.41 -9.29
C PRO A 110 1.01 14.40 -10.81
N ARG A 111 -0.04 14.89 -11.47
CA ARG A 111 -0.17 14.98 -12.93
C ARG A 111 -0.20 13.62 -13.66
N ASN A 112 -0.33 12.51 -12.95
CA ASN A 112 -0.52 11.20 -13.55
C ASN A 112 -2.02 10.86 -13.52
N LEU A 113 -2.66 10.86 -14.69
CA LEU A 113 -4.11 10.64 -14.81
C LEU A 113 -4.54 9.25 -14.32
N ASP A 114 -3.72 8.24 -14.52
CA ASP A 114 -4.04 6.88 -14.05
C ASP A 114 -4.02 6.83 -12.52
N SER A 115 -3.03 7.47 -11.91
CA SER A 115 -2.92 7.60 -10.45
C SER A 115 -4.13 8.37 -9.87
N ILE A 116 -4.49 9.48 -10.48
CA ILE A 116 -5.66 10.27 -10.06
C ILE A 116 -6.95 9.44 -10.18
N ALA A 117 -7.13 8.69 -11.27
CA ALA A 117 -8.29 7.83 -11.46
C ALA A 117 -8.39 6.72 -10.41
N GLU A 118 -7.27 6.10 -10.05
CA GLU A 118 -7.19 5.09 -8.97
C GLU A 118 -7.52 5.73 -7.61
N ALA A 119 -6.98 6.91 -7.31
CA ALA A 119 -7.29 7.64 -6.10
C ALA A 119 -8.79 7.96 -5.99
N PHE A 120 -9.42 8.43 -7.08
CA PHE A 120 -10.87 8.64 -7.16
C PHE A 120 -11.66 7.38 -6.85
N SER A 121 -11.25 6.26 -7.41
CA SER A 121 -11.90 4.96 -7.19
C SER A 121 -11.88 4.57 -5.71
N VAL A 122 -10.75 4.72 -5.05
CA VAL A 122 -10.60 4.41 -3.60
C VAL A 122 -11.43 5.36 -2.75
N ILE A 123 -11.37 6.66 -3.01
CA ILE A 123 -12.14 7.69 -2.27
C ILE A 123 -13.65 7.41 -2.35
N LYS A 124 -14.16 7.14 -3.55
CA LYS A 124 -15.59 6.87 -3.75
C LYS A 124 -16.05 5.56 -3.15
N SER A 125 -15.29 4.48 -3.37
CA SER A 125 -15.67 3.14 -2.88
C SER A 125 -15.69 3.04 -1.35
N ASN A 126 -14.99 3.93 -0.66
CA ASN A 126 -14.90 3.97 0.79
C ASN A 126 -15.71 5.10 1.44
N ASN A 127 -16.39 5.93 0.63
CA ASN A 127 -17.10 7.10 1.14
C ASN A 127 -16.21 8.01 2.01
N THR A 128 -14.97 8.21 1.57
CA THR A 128 -13.96 8.98 2.29
C THR A 128 -14.40 10.44 2.42
N GLN A 129 -14.23 11.02 3.60
CA GLN A 129 -14.68 12.36 3.95
C GLN A 129 -13.53 13.36 4.11
N SER A 130 -12.31 12.87 4.31
CA SER A 130 -11.13 13.71 4.48
C SER A 130 -9.89 13.17 3.78
N LEU A 131 -9.05 14.08 3.29
CA LEU A 131 -7.75 13.76 2.68
C LEU A 131 -6.65 14.55 3.38
N VAL A 132 -5.57 13.87 3.73
CA VAL A 132 -4.37 14.45 4.31
C VAL A 132 -3.22 14.28 3.33
N PHE A 133 -2.83 15.35 2.65
CA PHE A 133 -1.69 15.34 1.74
C PHE A 133 -0.39 15.44 2.53
N VAL A 134 0.50 14.48 2.32
CA VAL A 134 1.82 14.43 2.96
C VAL A 134 2.86 14.90 1.95
N GLY A 135 3.35 16.08 2.15
CA GLY A 135 4.25 16.78 1.24
C GLY A 135 3.88 18.25 1.08
N ASN A 136 4.78 19.00 0.52
CA ASN A 136 4.60 20.43 0.28
C ASN A 136 3.93 20.72 -1.08
N GLU A 137 3.78 22.00 -1.45
CA GLU A 137 3.15 22.42 -2.70
C GLU A 137 3.96 22.07 -3.96
N SER A 138 5.25 21.78 -3.83
CA SER A 138 6.05 21.32 -4.97
C SER A 138 5.76 19.84 -5.30
N VAL A 139 5.32 19.06 -4.31
CA VAL A 139 4.90 17.67 -4.46
C VAL A 139 3.46 17.62 -4.95
N PHE A 140 2.53 18.20 -4.19
CA PHE A 140 1.12 18.27 -4.53
C PHE A 140 0.69 19.72 -4.73
N ASN A 141 0.62 20.17 -5.97
CA ASN A 141 0.19 21.53 -6.28
C ASN A 141 -1.31 21.72 -5.99
N MET A 142 -1.75 22.96 -6.04
CA MET A 142 -3.13 23.31 -5.73
C MET A 142 -4.15 22.59 -6.62
N PHE A 143 -3.83 22.39 -7.90
CA PHE A 143 -4.70 21.73 -8.86
C PHE A 143 -4.92 20.24 -8.52
N ASP A 144 -3.84 19.52 -8.17
CA ASP A 144 -3.92 18.10 -7.77
C ASP A 144 -4.77 17.93 -6.52
N ARG A 145 -4.57 18.82 -5.53
CA ARG A 145 -5.36 18.84 -4.29
C ARG A 145 -6.83 19.12 -4.54
N GLU A 146 -7.16 20.10 -5.39
CA GLU A 146 -8.53 20.45 -5.72
C GLU A 146 -9.27 19.33 -6.44
N ILE A 147 -8.61 18.64 -7.38
CA ILE A 147 -9.22 17.52 -8.09
C ILE A 147 -9.64 16.43 -7.09
N LEU A 148 -8.75 16.01 -6.21
CA LEU A 148 -9.06 14.96 -5.25
C LEU A 148 -10.05 15.43 -4.16
N ALA A 149 -9.97 16.67 -3.72
CA ALA A 149 -10.93 17.25 -2.78
C ALA A 149 -12.36 17.29 -3.32
N LYS A 150 -12.53 17.54 -4.62
CA LYS A 150 -13.85 17.47 -5.26
C LYS A 150 -14.47 16.07 -5.23
N SER A 151 -13.67 15.02 -5.23
CA SER A 151 -14.18 13.64 -5.12
C SER A 151 -14.77 13.36 -3.73
N VAL A 152 -14.24 13.98 -2.69
CA VAL A 152 -14.78 13.92 -1.33
C VAL A 152 -16.11 14.66 -1.25
N ALA A 153 -16.17 15.88 -1.78
CA ALA A 153 -17.37 16.72 -1.72
C ALA A 153 -18.60 16.07 -2.42
N THR A 154 -18.38 15.29 -3.48
CA THR A 154 -19.48 14.58 -4.18
C THR A 154 -20.04 13.39 -3.38
N ASN A 155 -19.38 12.96 -2.31
CA ASN A 155 -19.89 11.92 -1.43
C ASN A 155 -20.80 12.46 -0.31
N LEU A 156 -20.81 13.78 -0.10
CA LEU A 156 -21.57 14.46 0.95
C LEU A 156 -22.94 15.02 0.46
N SER A 157 -23.22 14.87 -0.83
CA SER A 157 -24.46 15.30 -1.50
C SER A 157 -25.36 14.09 -1.79
#